data_49bc2cd16a136790f596a50116027017
#
_entry.id   49bc2cd16a136790f596a50116027017
#
_cell.length_a   1.000
_cell.length_b   1.000
_cell.length_c   1.000
_cell.angle_alpha   90.00
_cell.angle_beta   90.00
_cell.angle_gamma   90.00
#
_symmetry.space_group_name_H-M   'P 1'
#
loop_
_entity.id
_entity.type
_entity.pdbx_description
1 polymer ?
#
loop_
_entity_poly.entity_id
_entity_poly.type
_entity_poly.pdbx_seq_one_letter_code
_entity_poly.pdbx_strand_id
1 'polypeptide(L)'
;MRKPAYSWLFFVILLLAFLFAAAFAQDPLKVEPTHYKLAFENEFVQVVNVHYGPHEKSGLHAHMGGVVVVLTAGHLRFTDENGKTQEIFAKPGDPRWFPPFKHKVENLGDNAYNAVYIGIKNKRLATEVSREDGPSRMDEQTKKLVAEALVAAMK
;
A
#
# COMPACT_ATOMS: atom_id res chain seq x y z
N MET A 1 43.50 18.73 -30.24
CA MET A 1 42.98 18.64 -28.86
C MET A 1 41.95 17.51 -28.79
N ARG A 2 42.28 16.40 -28.17
CA ARG A 2 41.36 15.25 -28.01
C ARG A 2 40.40 15.55 -26.82
N LYS A 3 39.10 15.63 -27.07
CA LYS A 3 38.10 15.73 -25.99
C LYS A 3 38.15 14.47 -25.13
N PRO A 4 38.11 14.58 -23.79
CA PRO A 4 38.21 13.42 -22.91
C PRO A 4 37.01 12.50 -23.09
N ALA A 5 37.29 11.20 -23.30
CA ALA A 5 36.33 10.14 -23.54
C ALA A 5 35.40 9.82 -22.29
N TYR A 6 35.53 10.60 -21.22
CA TYR A 6 34.82 10.35 -19.95
C TYR A 6 33.50 11.08 -19.83
N SER A 7 33.18 12.01 -20.75
CA SER A 7 31.96 12.80 -20.68
C SER A 7 30.69 11.95 -20.82
N TRP A 8 30.68 10.97 -21.70
CA TRP A 8 29.51 10.10 -21.90
C TRP A 8 29.31 9.12 -20.75
N LEU A 9 30.41 8.65 -20.12
CA LEU A 9 30.36 7.77 -18.95
C LEU A 9 29.65 8.49 -17.76
N PHE A 10 29.94 9.77 -17.61
CA PHE A 10 29.29 10.60 -16.59
C PHE A 10 27.79 10.73 -16.83
N PHE A 11 27.35 10.92 -18.09
CA PHE A 11 25.95 10.95 -18.46
C PHE A 11 25.25 9.59 -18.26
N VAL A 12 25.91 8.49 -18.55
CA VAL A 12 25.37 7.14 -18.33
C VAL A 12 25.22 6.85 -16.83
N ILE A 13 26.20 7.21 -16.00
CA ILE A 13 26.12 7.06 -14.54
C ILE A 13 25.01 7.95 -13.96
N LEU A 14 24.88 9.19 -14.43
CA LEU A 14 23.82 10.09 -14.00
C LEU A 14 22.43 9.57 -14.39
N LEU A 15 22.28 9.03 -15.58
CA LEU A 15 21.05 8.43 -16.09
C LEU A 15 20.68 7.16 -15.28
N LEU A 16 21.66 6.30 -14.99
CA LEU A 16 21.46 5.13 -14.14
C LEU A 16 21.08 5.51 -12.71
N ALA A 17 21.72 6.54 -12.13
CA ALA A 17 21.37 7.05 -10.80
C ALA A 17 19.93 7.61 -10.76
N PHE A 18 19.47 8.25 -11.83
CA PHE A 18 18.11 8.78 -11.95
C PHE A 18 17.07 7.67 -12.06
N LEU A 19 17.39 6.56 -12.74
CA LEU A 19 16.52 5.38 -12.84
C LEU A 19 16.38 4.64 -11.50
N PHE A 20 17.42 4.65 -10.65
CA PHE A 20 17.35 4.06 -9.31
C PHE A 20 16.53 4.91 -8.31
N ALA A 21 16.52 6.22 -8.46
CA ALA A 21 15.77 7.11 -7.56
C ALA A 21 14.24 6.94 -7.67
N ALA A 22 13.73 6.50 -8.83
CA ALA A 22 12.29 6.33 -9.05
C ALA A 22 11.69 5.10 -8.32
N ALA A 23 12.52 4.14 -7.86
CA ALA A 23 12.04 2.90 -7.25
C ALA A 23 11.65 3.03 -5.76
N PHE A 24 12.08 4.10 -5.07
CA PHE A 24 11.89 4.26 -3.62
C PHE A 24 10.78 5.25 -3.21
N ALA A 25 10.08 5.85 -4.16
CA ALA A 25 9.26 7.04 -3.92
C ALA A 25 7.75 6.77 -3.79
N GLN A 26 7.31 5.56 -3.43
CA GLN A 26 5.88 5.22 -3.44
C GLN A 26 5.30 4.74 -2.11
N ASP A 27 6.07 4.82 -1.01
CA ASP A 27 5.56 4.54 0.33
C ASP A 27 4.45 5.55 0.69
N PRO A 28 3.21 5.10 0.97
CA PRO A 28 2.07 5.98 1.22
C PRO A 28 2.29 6.91 2.41
N LEU A 29 3.05 6.49 3.43
CA LEU A 29 3.39 7.36 4.57
C LEU A 29 4.23 8.57 4.17
N LYS A 30 4.98 8.48 3.05
CA LYS A 30 5.84 9.55 2.54
C LYS A 30 5.18 10.39 1.46
N VAL A 31 4.46 9.73 0.53
CA VAL A 31 3.90 10.41 -0.64
C VAL A 31 2.47 10.90 -0.42
N GLU A 32 1.75 10.32 0.54
CA GLU A 32 0.35 10.65 0.86
C GLU A 32 0.13 10.83 2.38
N PRO A 33 0.94 11.66 3.08
CA PRO A 33 0.90 11.77 4.53
C PRO A 33 -0.40 12.37 5.08
N THR A 34 -1.24 12.97 4.23
CA THR A 34 -2.58 13.46 4.60
C THR A 34 -3.55 12.31 4.77
N HIS A 35 -3.42 11.25 3.95
CA HIS A 35 -4.32 10.12 3.91
C HIS A 35 -3.83 8.92 4.74
N TYR A 36 -2.51 8.79 4.94
CA TYR A 36 -1.89 7.65 5.63
C TYR A 36 -1.05 8.12 6.80
N LYS A 37 -1.39 7.69 8.00
CA LYS A 37 -0.64 8.02 9.22
C LYS A 37 -0.21 6.77 9.95
N LEU A 38 1.09 6.65 10.21
CA LEU A 38 1.64 5.57 11.01
C LEU A 38 1.01 5.58 12.40
N ALA A 39 0.36 4.48 12.77
CA ALA A 39 -0.16 4.26 14.10
C ALA A 39 0.82 3.46 14.96
N PHE A 40 1.40 2.42 14.36
CA PHE A 40 2.31 1.50 15.04
C PHE A 40 3.19 0.77 14.02
N GLU A 41 4.42 0.44 14.41
CA GLU A 41 5.33 -0.35 13.58
C GLU A 41 6.28 -1.18 14.46
N ASN A 42 6.52 -2.42 14.06
CA ASN A 42 7.58 -3.29 14.61
C ASN A 42 8.28 -4.08 13.49
N GLU A 43 9.03 -5.13 13.84
CA GLU A 43 9.73 -5.97 12.85
C GLU A 43 8.78 -6.80 11.96
N PHE A 44 7.53 -7.04 12.39
CA PHE A 44 6.58 -7.93 11.72
C PHE A 44 5.53 -7.18 10.91
N VAL A 45 5.02 -6.07 11.46
CA VAL A 45 3.90 -5.34 10.88
C VAL A 45 4.12 -3.83 10.89
N GLN A 46 3.43 -3.16 9.96
CA GLN A 46 3.22 -1.73 9.94
C GLN A 46 1.72 -1.46 9.97
N VAL A 47 1.23 -0.78 11.00
CA VAL A 47 -0.18 -0.43 11.18
C VAL A 47 -0.37 1.04 10.84
N VAL A 48 -1.25 1.32 9.90
CA VAL A 48 -1.46 2.65 9.33
C VAL A 48 -2.94 3.01 9.39
N ASN A 49 -3.24 4.17 9.95
CA ASN A 49 -4.56 4.76 9.85
C ASN A 49 -4.74 5.37 8.46
N VAL A 50 -5.84 5.02 7.82
CA VAL A 50 -6.23 5.49 6.49
C VAL A 50 -7.43 6.41 6.62
N HIS A 51 -7.34 7.60 6.02
CA HIS A 51 -8.42 8.58 6.00
C HIS A 51 -8.55 9.23 4.62
N TYR A 52 -9.74 9.24 4.08
CA TYR A 52 -10.11 10.01 2.90
C TYR A 52 -11.39 10.79 3.20
N GLY A 53 -11.33 12.11 3.15
CA GLY A 53 -12.53 12.95 3.18
C GLY A 53 -13.43 12.72 1.96
N PRO A 54 -14.63 13.32 1.94
CA PRO A 54 -15.52 13.25 0.78
C PRO A 54 -14.81 13.72 -0.49
N HIS A 55 -14.87 12.92 -1.56
CA HIS A 55 -14.32 13.22 -2.89
C HIS A 55 -12.79 13.44 -2.94
N GLU A 56 -12.07 13.13 -1.85
CA GLU A 56 -10.61 13.21 -1.83
C GLU A 56 -9.97 12.10 -2.68
N LYS A 57 -8.78 12.41 -3.20
CA LYS A 57 -8.00 11.55 -4.09
C LYS A 57 -6.55 11.53 -3.65
N SER A 58 -5.92 10.37 -3.82
CA SER A 58 -4.47 10.24 -3.69
C SER A 58 -3.75 10.19 -5.04
N GLY A 59 -2.46 10.46 -5.02
CA GLY A 59 -1.53 10.09 -6.09
C GLY A 59 -1.27 8.58 -6.12
N LEU A 60 -0.44 8.15 -7.08
CA LEU A 60 -0.01 6.75 -7.17
C LEU A 60 0.93 6.43 -6.01
N HIS A 61 0.60 5.40 -5.25
CA HIS A 61 1.41 4.90 -4.14
C HIS A 61 1.40 3.37 -4.09
N ALA A 62 2.33 2.80 -3.33
CA ALA A 62 2.53 1.35 -3.26
C ALA A 62 2.36 0.85 -1.83
N HIS A 63 1.64 -0.24 -1.69
CA HIS A 63 1.50 -0.95 -0.42
C HIS A 63 2.29 -2.26 -0.45
N MET A 64 2.86 -2.64 0.70
CA MET A 64 3.25 -4.02 0.96
C MET A 64 1.98 -4.87 1.09
N GLY A 65 2.07 -6.20 0.96
CA GLY A 65 0.91 -7.07 1.22
C GLY A 65 0.40 -6.90 2.64
N GLY A 66 -0.93 -6.95 2.81
CA GLY A 66 -1.51 -6.72 4.12
C GLY A 66 -3.03 -6.82 4.17
N VAL A 67 -3.58 -6.51 5.34
CA VAL A 67 -5.00 -6.53 5.62
C VAL A 67 -5.52 -5.12 5.82
N VAL A 68 -6.62 -4.79 5.16
CA VAL A 68 -7.42 -3.60 5.46
C VAL A 68 -8.58 -4.01 6.37
N VAL A 69 -8.77 -3.29 7.48
CA VAL A 69 -9.96 -3.37 8.31
C VAL A 69 -10.75 -2.07 8.12
N VAL A 70 -11.92 -2.19 7.55
CA VAL A 70 -12.79 -1.04 7.26
C VAL A 70 -13.46 -0.56 8.55
N LEU A 71 -13.35 0.74 8.86
CA LEU A 71 -13.97 1.36 10.04
C LEU A 71 -15.28 2.08 9.70
N THR A 72 -15.36 2.71 8.51
CA THR A 72 -16.57 3.39 8.04
C THR A 72 -16.98 2.86 6.66
N ALA A 73 -18.28 2.90 6.37
CA ALA A 73 -18.73 2.59 5.01
C ALA A 73 -18.09 3.54 4.00
N GLY A 74 -17.79 3.05 2.80
CA GLY A 74 -17.19 3.86 1.74
C GLY A 74 -17.50 3.34 0.35
N HIS A 75 -17.54 4.25 -0.60
CA HIS A 75 -17.57 3.97 -2.03
C HIS A 75 -16.28 4.52 -2.62
N LEU A 76 -15.35 3.64 -2.99
CA LEU A 76 -14.01 4.00 -3.43
C LEU A 76 -13.80 3.58 -4.88
N ARG A 77 -13.00 4.36 -5.60
CA ARG A 77 -12.40 3.95 -6.87
C ARG A 77 -10.92 3.76 -6.70
N PHE A 78 -10.45 2.56 -7.03
CA PHE A 78 -9.03 2.26 -7.15
C PHE A 78 -8.64 2.33 -8.63
N THR A 79 -7.49 2.96 -8.91
CA THR A 79 -6.90 3.02 -10.25
C THR A 79 -5.49 2.48 -10.16
N ASP A 80 -5.18 1.38 -10.84
CA ASP A 80 -3.86 0.78 -10.87
C ASP A 80 -2.83 1.60 -11.67
N GLU A 81 -1.58 1.17 -11.69
CA GLU A 81 -0.49 1.85 -12.42
C GLU A 81 -0.70 1.86 -13.95
N ASN A 82 -1.55 0.98 -14.50
CA ASN A 82 -1.89 0.90 -15.91
C ASN A 82 -3.15 1.72 -16.26
N GLY A 83 -3.77 2.38 -15.28
CA GLY A 83 -4.99 3.17 -15.45
C GLY A 83 -6.28 2.37 -15.41
N LYS A 84 -6.22 1.06 -15.10
CA LYS A 84 -7.42 0.24 -14.91
C LYS A 84 -8.10 0.61 -13.60
N THR A 85 -9.40 0.82 -13.63
CA THR A 85 -10.21 1.22 -12.48
C THR A 85 -11.05 0.06 -11.95
N GLN A 86 -11.27 0.06 -10.63
CA GLN A 86 -12.19 -0.82 -9.94
C GLN A 86 -12.93 -0.02 -8.85
N GLU A 87 -14.24 -0.16 -8.79
CA GLU A 87 -15.03 0.40 -7.68
C GLU A 87 -15.19 -0.62 -6.56
N ILE A 88 -15.09 -0.13 -5.34
CA ILE A 88 -15.11 -0.93 -4.11
C ILE A 88 -16.14 -0.32 -3.16
N PHE A 89 -17.11 -1.12 -2.76
CA PHE A 89 -18.03 -0.80 -1.69
C PHE A 89 -17.52 -1.43 -0.40
N ALA A 90 -17.01 -0.59 0.49
CA ALA A 90 -16.43 -0.99 1.76
C ALA A 90 -17.51 -1.00 2.85
N LYS A 91 -17.53 -2.05 3.66
CA LYS A 91 -18.48 -2.19 4.81
C LYS A 91 -17.68 -2.18 6.11
N PRO A 92 -18.14 -1.46 7.16
CA PRO A 92 -17.48 -1.46 8.46
C PRO A 92 -17.29 -2.87 9.01
N GLY A 93 -16.12 -3.13 9.58
CA GLY A 93 -15.76 -4.43 10.16
C GLY A 93 -15.37 -5.49 9.13
N ASP A 94 -15.40 -5.21 7.82
CA ASP A 94 -15.04 -6.16 6.77
C ASP A 94 -13.51 -6.20 6.57
N PRO A 95 -12.81 -7.29 6.94
CA PRO A 95 -11.39 -7.41 6.68
C PRO A 95 -11.14 -7.92 5.26
N ARG A 96 -10.18 -7.31 4.57
CA ARG A 96 -9.78 -7.72 3.22
C ARG A 96 -8.28 -7.85 3.11
N TRP A 97 -7.82 -8.96 2.56
CA TRP A 97 -6.44 -9.13 2.17
C TRP A 97 -6.17 -8.47 0.83
N PHE A 98 -5.03 -7.78 0.75
CA PHE A 98 -4.47 -7.27 -0.50
C PHE A 98 -3.04 -7.76 -0.66
N PRO A 99 -2.66 -8.34 -1.80
CA PRO A 99 -1.26 -8.59 -2.14
C PRO A 99 -0.51 -7.25 -2.25
N PRO A 100 0.83 -7.24 -2.35
CA PRO A 100 1.55 -6.01 -2.69
C PRO A 100 1.02 -5.41 -4.00
N PHE A 101 0.68 -4.12 -3.99
CA PHE A 101 0.03 -3.47 -5.14
C PHE A 101 0.32 -1.97 -5.18
N LYS A 102 0.09 -1.38 -6.36
CA LYS A 102 0.17 0.07 -6.58
C LYS A 102 -1.17 0.57 -7.07
N HIS A 103 -1.62 1.68 -6.51
CA HIS A 103 -2.86 2.29 -6.92
C HIS A 103 -2.95 3.78 -6.55
N LYS A 104 -3.96 4.42 -7.13
CA LYS A 104 -4.55 5.67 -6.67
C LYS A 104 -5.89 5.33 -6.04
N VAL A 105 -6.29 6.08 -5.03
CA VAL A 105 -7.61 5.97 -4.39
C VAL A 105 -8.39 7.25 -4.63
N GLU A 106 -9.68 7.12 -4.89
CA GLU A 106 -10.66 8.20 -4.88
C GLU A 106 -11.84 7.79 -4.01
N ASN A 107 -12.19 8.60 -3.02
CA ASN A 107 -13.43 8.44 -2.29
C ASN A 107 -14.57 9.05 -3.13
N LEU A 108 -15.46 8.22 -3.65
CA LEU A 108 -16.61 8.65 -4.46
C LEU A 108 -17.83 9.07 -3.61
N GLY A 109 -17.77 8.81 -2.30
CA GLY A 109 -18.85 9.07 -1.37
C GLY A 109 -18.82 10.48 -0.78
N ASP A 110 -19.98 10.89 -0.23
CA ASP A 110 -20.17 12.16 0.47
C ASP A 110 -19.76 12.10 1.95
N ASN A 111 -19.31 10.95 2.43
CA ASN A 111 -18.83 10.74 3.79
C ASN A 111 -17.36 10.36 3.79
N ALA A 112 -16.67 10.68 4.89
CA ALA A 112 -15.30 10.28 5.07
C ALA A 112 -15.17 8.76 5.18
N TYR A 113 -14.18 8.21 4.48
CA TYR A 113 -13.76 6.82 4.58
C TYR A 113 -12.60 6.69 5.56
N ASN A 114 -12.74 5.76 6.51
CA ASN A 114 -11.71 5.42 7.46
C ASN A 114 -11.46 3.92 7.47
N ALA A 115 -10.19 3.54 7.56
CA ALA A 115 -9.77 2.14 7.68
C ALA A 115 -8.45 2.04 8.45
N VAL A 116 -8.12 0.83 8.88
CA VAL A 116 -6.78 0.48 9.35
C VAL A 116 -6.14 -0.45 8.33
N TYR A 117 -4.96 -0.10 7.86
CA TYR A 117 -4.13 -0.96 7.02
C TYR A 117 -3.04 -1.60 7.88
N ILE A 118 -2.95 -2.93 7.84
CA ILE A 118 -1.96 -3.74 8.55
C ILE A 118 -1.05 -4.37 7.50
N GLY A 119 0.06 -3.71 7.20
CA GLY A 119 1.07 -4.20 6.26
C GLY A 119 1.95 -5.28 6.90
N ILE A 120 2.16 -6.39 6.19
CA ILE A 120 3.00 -7.50 6.63
C ILE A 120 4.42 -7.31 6.08
N LYS A 121 5.40 -7.15 6.94
CA LYS A 121 6.80 -6.89 6.56
C LYS A 121 7.52 -8.11 6.02
N ASN A 122 7.04 -9.31 6.31
CA ASN A 122 7.61 -10.55 5.78
C ASN A 122 7.16 -10.78 4.32
N LYS A 123 8.05 -10.45 3.39
CA LYS A 123 7.79 -10.58 1.94
C LYS A 123 7.38 -11.99 1.51
N ARG A 124 7.92 -13.03 2.15
CA ARG A 124 7.59 -14.42 1.82
C ARG A 124 6.14 -14.74 2.16
N LEU A 125 5.70 -14.40 3.39
CA LEU A 125 4.31 -14.59 3.81
C LEU A 125 3.34 -13.78 2.94
N ALA A 126 3.67 -12.52 2.64
CA ALA A 126 2.85 -11.68 1.78
C ALA A 126 2.66 -12.26 0.36
N THR A 127 3.67 -13.00 -0.15
CA THR A 127 3.63 -13.61 -1.49
C THR A 127 2.92 -14.97 -1.48
N GLU A 128 3.10 -15.77 -0.44
CA GLU A 128 2.45 -17.09 -0.31
C GLU A 128 0.93 -16.95 -0.20
N VAL A 129 0.46 -16.02 0.64
CA VAL A 129 -0.99 -15.74 0.77
C VAL A 129 -1.61 -15.23 -0.55
N SER A 130 -0.82 -14.55 -1.39
CA SER A 130 -1.29 -14.07 -2.70
C SER A 130 -1.47 -15.18 -3.75
N ARG A 131 -0.95 -16.37 -3.51
CA ARG A 131 -1.00 -17.48 -4.49
C ARG A 131 -2.25 -18.35 -4.37
N GLU A 132 -2.90 -18.35 -3.22
CA GLU A 132 -3.93 -19.35 -2.96
C GLU A 132 -5.33 -18.98 -3.42
N ASP A 133 -5.71 -17.72 -3.48
CA ASP A 133 -7.02 -17.33 -4.07
C ASP A 133 -7.15 -15.82 -4.12
N GLY A 134 -7.30 -15.18 -5.20
CA GLY A 134 -7.57 -13.74 -5.40
C GLY A 134 -8.16 -12.95 -4.20
N PRO A 135 -8.64 -11.73 -4.31
CA PRO A 135 -8.96 -10.82 -3.18
C PRO A 135 -10.16 -11.27 -2.31
N SER A 136 -10.36 -12.58 -2.12
CA SER A 136 -11.48 -13.12 -1.36
C SER A 136 -11.01 -14.00 -0.20
N ARG A 137 -11.50 -13.66 0.97
CA ARG A 137 -11.46 -14.38 2.24
C ARG A 137 -10.06 -14.82 2.70
N MET A 138 -9.60 -14.24 3.78
CA MET A 138 -8.48 -14.78 4.55
C MET A 138 -8.79 -16.24 4.92
N ASP A 139 -7.86 -17.14 4.56
CA ASP A 139 -7.91 -18.50 5.11
C ASP A 139 -7.70 -18.47 6.65
N GLU A 140 -7.99 -19.56 7.31
CA GLU A 140 -7.91 -19.67 8.76
C GLU A 140 -6.47 -19.49 9.28
N GLN A 141 -5.47 -19.85 8.48
CA GLN A 141 -4.07 -19.69 8.84
C GLN A 141 -3.64 -18.22 8.82
N THR A 142 -4.08 -17.48 7.82
CA THR A 142 -3.84 -16.04 7.72
C THR A 142 -4.57 -15.28 8.84
N LYS A 143 -5.81 -15.65 9.16
CA LYS A 143 -6.55 -15.09 10.31
C LYS A 143 -5.77 -15.28 11.61
N LYS A 144 -5.25 -16.49 11.82
CA LYS A 144 -4.46 -16.83 13.01
C LYS A 144 -3.18 -15.99 13.08
N LEU A 145 -2.43 -15.88 11.97
CA LEU A 145 -1.21 -15.07 11.91
C LEU A 145 -1.48 -13.58 12.16
N VAL A 146 -2.55 -13.03 11.60
CA VAL A 146 -2.95 -11.64 11.85
C VAL A 146 -3.36 -11.46 13.31
N ALA A 147 -4.12 -12.40 13.89
CA ALA A 147 -4.49 -12.35 15.30
C ALA A 147 -3.28 -12.41 16.23
N GLU A 148 -2.32 -13.31 15.95
CA GLU A 148 -1.08 -13.45 16.72
C GLU A 148 -0.21 -12.18 16.61
N ALA A 149 -0.09 -11.60 15.41
CA ALA A 149 0.63 -10.34 15.19
C ALA A 149 -0.02 -9.17 15.94
N LEU A 150 -1.36 -9.07 15.94
CA LEU A 150 -2.09 -8.05 16.68
C LEU A 150 -1.90 -8.21 18.20
N VAL A 151 -1.99 -9.44 18.72
CA VAL A 151 -1.76 -9.73 20.15
C VAL A 151 -0.31 -9.40 20.56
N ALA A 152 0.68 -9.70 19.70
CA ALA A 152 2.07 -9.35 19.95
C ALA A 152 2.31 -7.83 19.97
N ALA A 153 1.59 -7.11 19.13
CA ALA A 153 1.67 -5.64 19.03
C ALA A 153 1.01 -4.89 20.21
N MET A 154 0.14 -5.56 20.97
CA MET A 154 -0.58 -4.98 22.13
C MET A 154 0.13 -5.21 23.47
N LYS A 155 1.24 -5.97 23.51
CA LYS A 155 2.10 -6.20 24.67
C LYS A 155 3.29 -5.25 24.70
#